data_3dc4a320a8fac5d5d96408f5503f9b0e
#
_entry.id   3dc4a320a8fac5d5d96408f5503f9b0e
#
_cell.length_a   1.000
_cell.length_b   1.000
_cell.length_c   1.000
_cell.angle_alpha   90.00
_cell.angle_beta   90.00
_cell.angle_gamma   90.00
#
_symmetry.space_group_name_H-M   'P 1'
#
loop_
_entity.id
_entity.type
_entity.pdbx_description
1 polymer ?
#
loop_
_entity_poly.entity_id
_entity_poly.type
_entity_poly.pdbx_seq_one_letter_code
_entity_poly.pdbx_strand_id
1 'polypeptide(L)'
;MFKMILRGFSLVISLVLWAGIAGAAPYAALVMDARTGEVLHSRNADTRLHPASLTKMMTLYVVFHEVESGRMSLDQMITISRNAASEPPSKLGLRSGQKIALRYLIRAAAVKSANDAATALGEAVSGSEAAFARYMTTTARAMGMSNTTFKNAHGLTASGHMSTARDMATLGRRLFYDFPDYYNLFSRITTDTSMKTVYNTNRRFLGAYRGADGIKTGYTNAAGFNLVASARRGEERIIAAMFGGTSTAQRNGQVAKLLDMGFGRAPTHAATIRPPALNLARPGEAVIRLTGVVPRAERPVMRGSATTSPAAVLMARNIDDLVTSLAEDSSDTEIASIVASLSIPTDGPSAPVRRPANFRVPVKVASIAPLPSISMTPAQEFGDWAIELGNYSNRTNTEKLLLRTALMDLDALQGADRKVEVTLVQGVTMYRARFVGLSEADARKACARLTSRDSACEVVTP
;
A
#
# COMPACT_ATOMS: atom_id res chain seq x y z
N MET A 1 60.78 -11.39 -35.83
CA MET A 1 59.46 -11.98 -36.02
C MET A 1 58.94 -12.70 -34.75
N PHE A 2 59.67 -13.60 -34.17
CA PHE A 2 59.24 -14.40 -32.99
C PHE A 2 58.82 -13.52 -31.76
N LYS A 3 59.58 -12.45 -31.43
CA LYS A 3 59.26 -11.53 -30.32
C LYS A 3 57.99 -10.70 -30.53
N MET A 4 57.56 -10.42 -31.78
CA MET A 4 56.30 -9.72 -32.05
C MET A 4 55.11 -10.65 -31.92
N ILE A 5 55.22 -11.93 -32.29
CA ILE A 5 54.18 -12.94 -32.14
C ILE A 5 53.91 -13.21 -30.66
N LEU A 6 54.99 -13.31 -29.83
CA LEU A 6 54.84 -13.53 -28.40
C LEU A 6 54.17 -12.35 -27.66
N ARG A 7 54.43 -11.09 -28.08
CA ARG A 7 53.79 -9.90 -27.55
C ARG A 7 52.32 -9.81 -27.94
N GLY A 8 51.99 -10.20 -29.20
CA GLY A 8 50.60 -10.26 -29.66
C GLY A 8 49.78 -11.32 -28.89
N PHE A 9 50.35 -12.50 -28.64
CA PHE A 9 49.72 -13.58 -27.88
C PHE A 9 49.49 -13.21 -26.40
N SER A 10 50.43 -12.49 -25.77
CA SER A 10 50.32 -12.01 -24.41
C SER A 10 49.19 -10.95 -24.26
N LEU A 11 49.00 -10.08 -25.28
CA LEU A 11 47.95 -9.07 -25.28
C LEU A 11 46.57 -9.68 -25.45
N VAL A 12 46.43 -10.70 -26.29
CA VAL A 12 45.16 -11.42 -26.49
C VAL A 12 44.75 -12.20 -25.23
N ILE A 13 45.71 -12.85 -24.56
CA ILE A 13 45.46 -13.54 -23.29
C ILE A 13 45.07 -12.56 -22.20
N SER A 14 45.66 -11.37 -22.12
CA SER A 14 45.27 -10.33 -21.18
C SER A 14 43.86 -9.80 -21.44
N LEU A 15 43.46 -9.65 -22.70
CA LEU A 15 42.10 -9.22 -23.08
C LEU A 15 41.05 -10.28 -22.77
N VAL A 16 41.35 -11.56 -22.91
CA VAL A 16 40.45 -12.68 -22.58
C VAL A 16 40.28 -12.82 -21.06
N LEU A 17 41.31 -12.54 -20.28
CA LEU A 17 41.23 -12.55 -18.80
C LEU A 17 40.44 -11.37 -18.22
N TRP A 18 40.24 -10.29 -19.00
CA TRP A 18 39.41 -9.13 -18.62
C TRP A 18 37.94 -9.21 -19.11
N ALA A 19 37.57 -10.27 -19.83
CA ALA A 19 36.17 -10.58 -20.06
C ALA A 19 35.60 -10.98 -18.71
N GLY A 20 35.18 -9.96 -17.93
CA GLY A 20 34.55 -10.15 -16.63
C GLY A 20 33.42 -11.16 -16.78
N ILE A 21 33.46 -12.22 -16.02
CA ILE A 21 32.40 -13.21 -15.92
C ILE A 21 31.14 -12.44 -15.55
N ALA A 22 30.33 -12.12 -16.55
CA ALA A 22 28.96 -11.66 -16.33
C ALA A 22 28.22 -12.82 -15.66
N GLY A 23 28.41 -12.97 -14.35
CA GLY A 23 27.77 -14.00 -13.56
C GLY A 23 26.27 -13.84 -13.70
N ALA A 24 25.59 -14.90 -14.21
CA ALA A 24 24.14 -14.94 -14.18
C ALA A 24 23.66 -14.70 -12.74
N ALA A 25 22.60 -13.92 -12.58
CA ALA A 25 22.03 -13.65 -11.26
C ALA A 25 21.74 -14.99 -10.54
N PRO A 26 22.12 -15.14 -9.25
CA PRO A 26 21.98 -16.40 -8.54
C PRO A 26 20.52 -16.86 -8.50
N TYR A 27 20.30 -18.14 -8.80
CA TYR A 27 18.99 -18.76 -8.77
C TYR A 27 18.58 -19.10 -7.35
N ALA A 28 17.35 -18.71 -6.97
CA ALA A 28 16.71 -19.16 -5.75
C ALA A 28 15.23 -19.43 -5.99
N ALA A 29 14.66 -20.42 -5.31
CA ALA A 29 13.25 -20.74 -5.41
C ALA A 29 12.69 -21.32 -4.12
N LEU A 30 11.37 -21.07 -3.90
CA LEU A 30 10.58 -21.69 -2.86
C LEU A 30 9.17 -21.96 -3.38
N VAL A 31 8.60 -23.10 -2.99
CA VAL A 31 7.20 -23.47 -3.23
C VAL A 31 6.53 -23.73 -1.90
N MET A 32 5.35 -23.17 -1.70
CA MET A 32 4.61 -23.24 -0.45
C MET A 32 3.13 -23.58 -0.70
N ASP A 33 2.56 -24.47 0.10
CA ASP A 33 1.11 -24.60 0.20
C ASP A 33 0.57 -23.38 0.96
N ALA A 34 -0.20 -22.56 0.28
CA ALA A 34 -0.72 -21.33 0.88
C ALA A 34 -1.70 -21.61 2.02
N ARG A 35 -2.40 -22.74 2.04
CA ARG A 35 -3.36 -23.11 3.08
C ARG A 35 -2.67 -23.32 4.43
N THR A 36 -1.61 -24.12 4.44
CA THR A 36 -0.90 -24.52 5.67
C THR A 36 0.29 -23.63 5.99
N GLY A 37 0.94 -23.06 4.95
CA GLY A 37 2.23 -22.40 5.06
C GLY A 37 3.42 -23.36 4.93
N GLU A 38 3.15 -24.65 4.68
CA GLU A 38 4.17 -25.68 4.51
C GLU A 38 5.03 -25.42 3.27
N VAL A 39 6.35 -25.61 3.41
CA VAL A 39 7.30 -25.50 2.31
C VAL A 39 7.42 -26.83 1.58
N LEU A 40 6.91 -26.88 0.37
CA LEU A 40 6.90 -28.08 -0.48
C LEU A 40 8.20 -28.26 -1.29
N HIS A 41 8.91 -27.17 -1.56
CA HIS A 41 10.23 -27.17 -2.21
C HIS A 41 11.03 -25.93 -1.84
N SER A 42 12.34 -26.11 -1.70
CA SER A 42 13.28 -25.04 -1.35
C SER A 42 14.60 -25.26 -2.05
N ARG A 43 15.11 -24.23 -2.76
CA ARG A 43 16.46 -24.22 -3.35
C ARG A 43 17.05 -22.82 -3.18
N ASN A 44 18.12 -22.69 -2.42
CA ASN A 44 18.75 -21.41 -2.10
C ASN A 44 17.75 -20.37 -1.54
N ALA A 45 16.65 -20.83 -0.92
CA ALA A 45 15.49 -20.00 -0.62
C ALA A 45 15.77 -18.87 0.36
N ASP A 46 16.84 -18.97 1.14
CA ASP A 46 17.26 -18.00 2.16
C ASP A 46 18.42 -17.12 1.71
N THR A 47 18.91 -17.32 0.47
CA THR A 47 19.94 -16.47 -0.12
C THR A 47 19.37 -15.05 -0.34
N ARG A 48 20.10 -14.05 0.17
CA ARG A 48 19.73 -12.64 0.02
C ARG A 48 20.03 -12.15 -1.39
N LEU A 49 19.01 -11.80 -2.13
CA LEU A 49 19.06 -11.38 -3.52
C LEU A 49 18.26 -10.07 -3.71
N HIS A 50 18.49 -9.39 -4.83
CA HIS A 50 17.72 -8.22 -5.19
C HIS A 50 16.30 -8.61 -5.59
N PRO A 51 15.25 -8.13 -4.89
CA PRO A 51 13.87 -8.48 -5.20
C PRO A 51 13.35 -7.80 -6.47
N ALA A 52 14.00 -6.76 -6.94
CA ALA A 52 13.50 -5.90 -8.00
C ALA A 52 12.04 -5.47 -7.70
N SER A 53 11.16 -5.40 -8.69
CA SER A 53 9.78 -4.96 -8.51
C SER A 53 8.89 -5.89 -7.67
N LEU A 54 9.38 -7.03 -7.17
CA LEU A 54 8.68 -7.78 -6.11
C LEU A 54 8.51 -6.91 -4.84
N THR A 55 9.39 -5.93 -4.63
CA THR A 55 9.31 -4.90 -3.58
C THR A 55 7.92 -4.25 -3.51
N LYS A 56 7.27 -4.02 -4.66
CA LYS A 56 5.95 -3.40 -4.71
C LYS A 56 4.85 -4.24 -4.05
N MET A 57 5.09 -5.53 -3.82
CA MET A 57 4.20 -6.36 -2.99
C MET A 57 4.14 -5.80 -1.56
N MET A 58 5.29 -5.43 -0.97
CA MET A 58 5.34 -4.82 0.36
C MET A 58 4.79 -3.38 0.34
N THR A 59 5.10 -2.60 -0.69
CA THR A 59 4.53 -1.25 -0.85
C THR A 59 3.01 -1.30 -0.83
N LEU A 60 2.41 -2.20 -1.60
CA LEU A 60 0.97 -2.39 -1.66
C LEU A 60 0.41 -2.96 -0.35
N TYR A 61 1.12 -3.89 0.29
CA TYR A 61 0.72 -4.44 1.59
C TYR A 61 0.57 -3.32 2.64
N VAL A 62 1.56 -2.45 2.77
CA VAL A 62 1.52 -1.32 3.71
C VAL A 62 0.39 -0.35 3.34
N VAL A 63 0.22 -0.02 2.05
CA VAL A 63 -0.86 0.86 1.61
C VAL A 63 -2.24 0.25 1.89
N PHE A 64 -2.43 -1.04 1.66
CA PHE A 64 -3.69 -1.72 2.00
C PHE A 64 -3.96 -1.68 3.50
N HIS A 65 -2.93 -1.87 4.32
CA HIS A 65 -3.05 -1.73 5.77
C HIS A 65 -3.48 -0.32 6.19
N GLU A 66 -2.93 0.72 5.57
CA GLU A 66 -3.31 2.11 5.82
C GLU A 66 -4.77 2.40 5.42
N VAL A 67 -5.23 1.82 4.31
CA VAL A 67 -6.63 1.96 3.86
C VAL A 67 -7.58 1.17 4.76
N GLU A 68 -7.27 -0.09 5.10
CA GLU A 68 -8.09 -0.94 5.98
C GLU A 68 -8.22 -0.35 7.40
N SER A 69 -7.17 0.31 7.89
CA SER A 69 -7.19 0.98 9.19
C SER A 69 -7.87 2.36 9.17
N GLY A 70 -8.39 2.81 8.00
CA GLY A 70 -9.07 4.09 7.85
C GLY A 70 -8.16 5.31 7.87
N ARG A 71 -6.83 5.13 7.91
CA ARG A 71 -5.86 6.24 7.89
C ARG A 71 -5.70 6.86 6.50
N MET A 72 -6.03 6.11 5.45
CA MET A 72 -6.09 6.61 4.08
C MET A 72 -7.40 6.21 3.41
N SER A 73 -7.84 7.02 2.44
CA SER A 73 -9.00 6.69 1.60
C SER A 73 -8.56 6.43 0.17
N LEU A 74 -9.22 5.48 -0.52
CA LEU A 74 -8.95 5.21 -1.94
C LEU A 74 -9.23 6.42 -2.83
N ASP A 75 -10.12 7.32 -2.41
CA ASP A 75 -10.49 8.54 -3.13
C ASP A 75 -9.61 9.73 -2.76
N GLN A 76 -8.75 9.57 -1.75
CA GLN A 76 -7.82 10.62 -1.35
C GLN A 76 -6.94 11.05 -2.53
N MET A 77 -6.93 12.35 -2.81
CA MET A 77 -6.11 12.95 -3.86
C MET A 77 -4.67 13.08 -3.37
N ILE A 78 -3.75 12.43 -4.07
CA ILE A 78 -2.31 12.47 -3.79
C ILE A 78 -1.65 13.46 -4.74
N THR A 79 -0.90 14.41 -4.19
CA THR A 79 -0.06 15.32 -4.97
C THR A 79 1.28 14.66 -5.25
N ILE A 80 1.62 14.54 -6.52
CA ILE A 80 2.85 13.87 -6.98
C ILE A 80 4.06 14.77 -6.74
N SER A 81 5.04 14.26 -6.03
CA SER A 81 6.30 14.94 -5.76
C SER A 81 7.19 14.98 -7.01
N ARG A 82 8.21 15.86 -6.99
CA ARG A 82 9.26 15.85 -8.02
C ARG A 82 10.03 14.53 -8.00
N ASN A 83 10.29 13.97 -6.81
CA ASN A 83 10.98 12.68 -6.65
C ASN A 83 10.19 11.57 -7.36
N ALA A 84 8.92 11.37 -7.02
CA ALA A 84 8.08 10.35 -7.65
C ALA A 84 7.99 10.52 -9.18
N ALA A 85 7.82 11.75 -9.68
CA ALA A 85 7.74 12.02 -11.12
C ALA A 85 9.05 11.73 -11.88
N SER A 86 10.21 11.82 -11.21
CA SER A 86 11.53 11.59 -11.80
C SER A 86 11.91 10.11 -11.93
N GLU A 87 11.14 9.20 -11.32
CA GLU A 87 11.46 7.78 -11.32
C GLU A 87 11.70 7.20 -12.72
N PRO A 88 12.72 6.32 -12.85
CA PRO A 88 12.99 5.66 -14.13
C PRO A 88 11.87 4.67 -14.51
N PRO A 89 11.76 4.26 -15.78
CA PRO A 89 10.84 3.23 -16.22
C PRO A 89 11.04 1.88 -15.48
N SER A 90 9.96 1.08 -15.29
CA SER A 90 8.56 1.22 -15.72
C SER A 90 7.82 2.28 -14.91
N LYS A 91 7.10 3.19 -15.56
CA LYS A 91 6.34 4.25 -14.89
C LYS A 91 5.01 4.53 -15.58
N LEU A 92 4.08 5.14 -14.85
CA LEU A 92 2.81 5.60 -15.39
C LEU A 92 3.00 6.87 -16.23
N GLY A 93 3.96 7.72 -15.88
CA GLY A 93 4.26 9.01 -16.48
C GLY A 93 3.62 10.16 -15.71
N LEU A 94 3.62 10.07 -14.38
CA LEU A 94 3.12 11.11 -13.48
C LEU A 94 3.98 12.37 -13.58
N ARG A 95 3.34 13.54 -13.36
CA ARG A 95 4.02 14.85 -13.40
C ARG A 95 4.08 15.45 -12.00
N SER A 96 5.16 16.14 -11.69
CA SER A 96 5.28 16.89 -10.43
C SER A 96 4.15 17.89 -10.27
N GLY A 97 3.52 17.92 -9.09
CA GLY A 97 2.34 18.75 -8.78
C GLY A 97 1.01 18.19 -9.27
N GLN A 98 1.00 17.15 -10.11
CA GLN A 98 -0.23 16.46 -10.52
C GLN A 98 -0.95 15.89 -9.31
N LYS A 99 -2.28 15.99 -9.29
CA LYS A 99 -3.13 15.31 -8.29
C LYS A 99 -3.81 14.10 -8.92
N ILE A 100 -3.79 12.96 -8.21
CA ILE A 100 -4.38 11.70 -8.66
C ILE A 100 -4.91 10.92 -7.46
N ALA A 101 -6.07 10.27 -7.59
CA ALA A 101 -6.63 9.51 -6.48
C ALA A 101 -5.77 8.27 -6.15
N LEU A 102 -5.67 7.94 -4.87
CA LEU A 102 -4.86 6.83 -4.32
C LEU A 102 -5.12 5.51 -5.05
N ARG A 103 -6.39 5.21 -5.37
CA ARG A 103 -6.78 3.99 -6.10
C ARG A 103 -6.06 3.79 -7.43
N TYR A 104 -5.79 4.86 -8.16
CA TYR A 104 -5.12 4.78 -9.46
C TYR A 104 -3.61 4.55 -9.32
N LEU A 105 -2.99 5.09 -8.27
CA LEU A 105 -1.60 4.78 -7.93
C LEU A 105 -1.45 3.32 -7.52
N ILE A 106 -2.37 2.79 -6.71
CA ILE A 106 -2.43 1.37 -6.33
C ILE A 106 -2.52 0.48 -7.59
N ARG A 107 -3.46 0.78 -8.50
CA ARG A 107 -3.63 0.04 -9.76
C ARG A 107 -2.37 0.10 -10.63
N ALA A 108 -1.75 1.27 -10.76
CA ALA A 108 -0.53 1.44 -11.54
C ALA A 108 0.65 0.66 -10.95
N ALA A 109 0.83 0.67 -9.64
CA ALA A 109 1.89 -0.09 -8.95
C ALA A 109 1.68 -1.61 -9.05
N ALA A 110 0.43 -2.09 -8.87
CA ALA A 110 0.10 -3.51 -8.91
C ALA A 110 0.21 -4.09 -10.33
N VAL A 111 -0.42 -3.45 -11.31
CA VAL A 111 -0.63 -3.99 -12.66
C VAL A 111 0.50 -3.60 -13.62
N LYS A 112 0.77 -2.30 -13.77
CA LYS A 112 1.84 -1.78 -14.64
C LYS A 112 3.22 -1.93 -14.01
N SER A 113 3.30 -2.13 -12.70
CA SER A 113 4.57 -2.09 -11.96
C SER A 113 5.25 -0.71 -11.99
N ALA A 114 4.47 0.35 -11.97
CA ALA A 114 4.91 1.73 -12.13
C ALA A 114 5.75 2.17 -10.91
N ASN A 115 6.98 2.66 -11.17
CA ASN A 115 7.91 3.11 -10.13
C ASN A 115 7.44 4.44 -9.53
N ASP A 116 7.08 5.40 -10.37
CA ASP A 116 6.54 6.71 -9.98
C ASP A 116 5.31 6.58 -9.07
N ALA A 117 4.42 5.65 -9.38
CA ALA A 117 3.26 5.35 -8.54
C ALA A 117 3.68 4.73 -7.19
N ALA A 118 4.67 3.83 -7.16
CA ALA A 118 5.14 3.20 -5.93
C ALA A 118 5.81 4.22 -4.99
N THR A 119 6.65 5.11 -5.53
CA THR A 119 7.28 6.19 -4.78
C THR A 119 6.23 7.16 -4.24
N ALA A 120 5.26 7.58 -5.06
CA ALA A 120 4.16 8.45 -4.63
C ALA A 120 3.31 7.82 -3.51
N LEU A 121 3.04 6.50 -3.58
CA LEU A 121 2.36 5.75 -2.51
C LEU A 121 3.18 5.78 -1.21
N GLY A 122 4.48 5.53 -1.29
CA GLY A 122 5.37 5.54 -0.13
C GLY A 122 5.45 6.91 0.54
N GLU A 123 5.60 7.96 -0.26
CA GLU A 123 5.62 9.34 0.24
C GLU A 123 4.28 9.75 0.87
N ALA A 124 3.15 9.34 0.26
CA ALA A 124 1.81 9.60 0.80
C ALA A 124 1.58 8.94 2.17
N VAL A 125 2.14 7.75 2.40
CA VAL A 125 2.04 7.03 3.68
C VAL A 125 2.95 7.62 4.75
N SER A 126 4.21 7.94 4.41
CA SER A 126 5.27 8.19 5.40
C SER A 126 5.96 9.55 5.26
N GLY A 127 5.49 10.43 4.37
CA GLY A 127 6.05 11.76 4.11
C GLY A 127 7.35 11.74 3.30
N SER A 128 8.08 10.61 3.26
CA SER A 128 9.27 10.43 2.42
C SER A 128 9.52 8.96 2.10
N GLU A 129 10.17 8.69 0.96
CA GLU A 129 10.52 7.32 0.56
C GLU A 129 11.45 6.64 1.57
N ALA A 130 12.40 7.37 2.16
CA ALA A 130 13.29 6.82 3.18
C ALA A 130 12.54 6.40 4.45
N ALA A 131 11.58 7.19 4.92
CA ALA A 131 10.72 6.83 6.05
C ALA A 131 9.84 5.62 5.70
N PHE A 132 9.30 5.57 4.50
CA PHE A 132 8.51 4.46 4.01
C PHE A 132 9.33 3.17 3.92
N ALA A 133 10.56 3.21 3.41
CA ALA A 133 11.45 2.05 3.34
C ALA A 133 11.75 1.47 4.73
N ARG A 134 11.89 2.32 5.76
CA ARG A 134 11.99 1.86 7.16
C ARG A 134 10.71 1.17 7.62
N TYR A 135 9.55 1.75 7.32
CA TYR A 135 8.25 1.15 7.65
C TYR A 135 8.07 -0.21 6.96
N MET A 136 8.36 -0.31 5.66
CA MET A 136 8.36 -1.59 4.92
C MET A 136 9.26 -2.63 5.60
N THR A 137 10.46 -2.25 6.04
CA THR A 137 11.42 -3.16 6.68
C THR A 137 10.92 -3.60 8.06
N THR A 138 10.32 -2.71 8.85
CA THR A 138 9.71 -3.05 10.14
C THR A 138 8.52 -3.99 9.94
N THR A 139 7.66 -3.72 8.95
CA THR A 139 6.56 -4.59 8.57
C THR A 139 7.04 -5.98 8.15
N ALA A 140 8.11 -6.05 7.34
CA ALA A 140 8.72 -7.32 6.94
C ALA A 140 9.17 -8.14 8.16
N ARG A 141 9.85 -7.52 9.11
CA ARG A 141 10.28 -8.19 10.36
C ARG A 141 9.10 -8.71 11.17
N ALA A 142 8.02 -7.92 11.29
CA ALA A 142 6.81 -8.35 11.97
C ALA A 142 6.13 -9.57 11.31
N MET A 143 6.34 -9.77 10.00
CA MET A 143 5.87 -10.95 9.27
C MET A 143 6.78 -12.16 9.38
N GLY A 144 7.95 -12.04 10.02
CA GLY A 144 8.98 -13.07 10.04
C GLY A 144 9.90 -13.07 8.81
N MET A 145 9.88 -12.03 7.97
CA MET A 145 10.79 -11.86 6.82
C MET A 145 12.15 -11.33 7.31
N SER A 146 12.88 -12.17 8.02
CA SER A 146 14.11 -11.78 8.77
C SER A 146 15.27 -11.40 7.86
N ASN A 147 15.29 -11.88 6.62
CA ASN A 147 16.37 -11.65 5.65
C ASN A 147 16.06 -10.53 4.65
N THR A 148 15.01 -9.71 4.91
CA THR A 148 14.56 -8.64 4.04
C THR A 148 14.89 -7.27 4.60
N THR A 149 15.42 -6.41 3.73
CA THR A 149 15.63 -4.98 4.00
C THR A 149 15.25 -4.20 2.75
N PHE A 150 14.32 -3.25 2.90
CA PHE A 150 13.92 -2.34 1.83
C PHE A 150 14.65 -1.00 1.96
N LYS A 151 14.98 -0.38 0.82
CA LYS A 151 15.64 0.94 0.71
C LYS A 151 14.83 1.93 -0.12
N ASN A 152 13.87 1.44 -0.90
CA ASN A 152 12.95 2.24 -1.72
C ASN A 152 11.61 1.51 -1.86
N ALA A 153 10.61 2.20 -2.42
CA ALA A 153 9.25 1.68 -2.58
C ALA A 153 9.06 0.83 -3.85
N HIS A 154 9.96 0.91 -4.81
CA HIS A 154 9.78 0.39 -6.18
C HIS A 154 10.64 -0.81 -6.52
N GLY A 155 11.77 -1.01 -5.85
CA GLY A 155 12.67 -2.15 -6.02
C GLY A 155 13.78 -1.97 -7.06
N LEU A 156 14.08 -0.75 -7.50
CA LEU A 156 15.31 -0.50 -8.23
C LEU A 156 16.51 -0.81 -7.34
N THR A 157 17.60 -1.26 -7.96
CA THR A 157 18.79 -1.72 -7.26
C THR A 157 19.38 -0.60 -6.39
N ALA A 158 19.51 -0.88 -5.09
CA ALA A 158 20.15 -0.02 -4.11
C ALA A 158 20.96 -0.88 -3.15
N SER A 159 22.06 -0.33 -2.61
CA SER A 159 22.89 -1.04 -1.66
C SER A 159 22.08 -1.48 -0.44
N GLY A 160 22.15 -2.77 -0.11
CA GLY A 160 21.39 -3.37 1.00
C GLY A 160 19.90 -3.55 0.77
N HIS A 161 19.35 -3.24 -0.42
CA HIS A 161 17.96 -3.57 -0.80
C HIS A 161 17.89 -5.03 -1.21
N MET A 162 17.61 -5.90 -0.26
CA MET A 162 17.73 -7.35 -0.41
C MET A 162 16.52 -8.06 0.19
N SER A 163 16.19 -9.22 -0.37
CA SER A 163 15.18 -10.15 0.15
C SER A 163 15.54 -11.60 -0.22
N THR A 164 14.67 -12.54 0.11
CA THR A 164 14.84 -13.98 -0.19
C THR A 164 13.59 -14.55 -0.84
N ALA A 165 13.72 -15.72 -1.47
CA ALA A 165 12.55 -16.42 -2.04
C ALA A 165 11.55 -16.82 -0.94
N ARG A 166 12.04 -17.21 0.25
CA ARG A 166 11.20 -17.52 1.41
C ARG A 166 10.41 -16.30 1.86
N ASP A 167 11.07 -15.18 2.08
CA ASP A 167 10.43 -13.96 2.55
C ASP A 167 9.38 -13.45 1.57
N MET A 168 9.69 -13.50 0.26
CA MET A 168 8.74 -13.06 -0.77
C MET A 168 7.54 -14.01 -0.93
N ALA A 169 7.71 -15.31 -0.73
CA ALA A 169 6.59 -16.27 -0.69
C ALA A 169 5.71 -16.02 0.56
N THR A 170 6.33 -15.76 1.71
CA THR A 170 5.63 -15.37 2.94
C THR A 170 4.80 -14.11 2.73
N LEU A 171 5.37 -13.07 2.09
CA LEU A 171 4.65 -11.85 1.75
C LEU A 171 3.49 -12.11 0.78
N GLY A 172 3.69 -12.99 -0.21
CA GLY A 172 2.63 -13.41 -1.14
C GLY A 172 1.47 -14.07 -0.41
N ARG A 173 1.75 -14.95 0.54
CA ARG A 173 0.75 -15.59 1.40
C ARG A 173 0.00 -14.59 2.27
N ARG A 174 0.73 -13.63 2.87
CA ARG A 174 0.15 -12.55 3.67
C ARG A 174 -0.79 -11.67 2.85
N LEU A 175 -0.40 -11.24 1.65
CA LEU A 175 -1.27 -10.46 0.76
C LEU A 175 -2.61 -11.16 0.49
N PHE A 176 -2.59 -12.47 0.31
CA PHE A 176 -3.79 -13.25 0.06
C PHE A 176 -4.71 -13.32 1.28
N TYR A 177 -4.17 -13.59 2.47
CA TYR A 177 -4.99 -13.79 3.68
C TYR A 177 -5.35 -12.51 4.41
N ASP A 178 -4.44 -11.53 4.43
CA ASP A 178 -4.65 -10.30 5.17
C ASP A 178 -5.48 -9.29 4.37
N PHE A 179 -5.37 -9.33 3.01
CA PHE A 179 -6.07 -8.40 2.11
C PHE A 179 -6.80 -9.09 0.96
N PRO A 180 -7.73 -10.02 1.23
CA PRO A 180 -8.44 -10.78 0.19
C PRO A 180 -9.21 -9.87 -0.78
N ASP A 181 -9.73 -8.75 -0.31
CA ASP A 181 -10.51 -7.80 -1.10
C ASP A 181 -9.67 -7.06 -2.15
N TYR A 182 -8.36 -6.89 -1.90
CA TYR A 182 -7.43 -6.25 -2.83
C TYR A 182 -6.66 -7.24 -3.69
N TYR A 183 -6.68 -8.53 -3.34
CA TYR A 183 -5.85 -9.53 -4.00
C TYR A 183 -6.16 -9.70 -5.48
N ASN A 184 -7.42 -9.47 -5.91
CA ASN A 184 -7.82 -9.49 -7.31
C ASN A 184 -7.03 -8.53 -8.23
N LEU A 185 -6.40 -7.49 -7.68
CA LEU A 185 -5.57 -6.56 -8.44
C LEU A 185 -4.41 -7.28 -9.16
N PHE A 186 -3.88 -8.34 -8.57
CA PHE A 186 -2.72 -9.05 -9.09
C PHE A 186 -3.05 -9.99 -10.25
N SER A 187 -4.32 -10.37 -10.42
CA SER A 187 -4.81 -11.22 -11.53
C SER A 187 -5.33 -10.42 -12.73
N ARG A 188 -5.53 -9.10 -12.60
CA ARG A 188 -6.04 -8.27 -13.70
C ARG A 188 -5.09 -8.25 -14.86
N ILE A 189 -5.58 -8.51 -16.06
CA ILE A 189 -4.80 -8.44 -17.30
C ILE A 189 -4.58 -6.98 -17.70
N THR A 190 -5.62 -6.15 -17.53
CA THR A 190 -5.59 -4.69 -17.75
C THR A 190 -6.24 -3.98 -16.60
N THR A 191 -5.96 -2.69 -16.45
CA THR A 191 -6.70 -1.82 -15.53
C THR A 191 -6.62 -0.37 -16.01
N ASP A 192 -7.68 0.40 -15.69
CA ASP A 192 -7.68 1.84 -15.87
C ASP A 192 -6.93 2.53 -14.70
N THR A 193 -6.19 3.60 -15.06
CA THR A 193 -5.42 4.42 -14.11
C THR A 193 -5.83 5.89 -14.14
N SER A 194 -7.03 6.21 -14.64
CA SER A 194 -7.56 7.54 -14.97
C SER A 194 -6.77 8.31 -16.03
N MET A 195 -5.56 7.91 -16.32
CA MET A 195 -4.71 8.51 -17.36
C MET A 195 -4.72 7.67 -18.63
N LYS A 196 -4.70 6.36 -18.46
CA LYS A 196 -4.68 5.37 -19.55
C LYS A 196 -4.95 3.97 -19.03
N THR A 197 -5.42 3.09 -19.89
CA THR A 197 -5.43 1.65 -19.62
C THR A 197 -4.00 1.10 -19.67
N VAL A 198 -3.63 0.32 -18.66
CA VAL A 198 -2.33 -0.31 -18.55
C VAL A 198 -2.44 -1.82 -18.51
N TYR A 199 -1.41 -2.51 -19.01
CA TYR A 199 -1.35 -3.96 -19.04
C TYR A 199 -0.52 -4.53 -17.88
N ASN A 200 -0.93 -5.70 -17.39
CA ASN A 200 -0.19 -6.42 -16.36
C ASN A 200 1.15 -6.92 -16.90
N THR A 201 2.21 -6.67 -16.13
CA THR A 201 3.56 -7.17 -16.45
C THR A 201 3.63 -8.70 -16.40
N ASN A 202 2.69 -9.35 -15.69
CA ASN A 202 2.56 -10.81 -15.57
C ASN A 202 1.53 -11.42 -16.53
N ARG A 203 0.92 -10.64 -17.44
CA ARG A 203 -0.22 -11.09 -18.26
C ARG A 203 0.02 -12.38 -19.06
N ARG A 204 1.26 -12.60 -19.54
CA ARG A 204 1.60 -13.82 -20.29
C ARG A 204 1.51 -15.06 -19.41
N PHE A 205 1.96 -14.98 -18.16
CA PHE A 205 1.87 -16.10 -17.22
C PHE A 205 0.43 -16.31 -16.76
N LEU A 206 -0.26 -15.23 -16.39
CA LEU A 206 -1.67 -15.26 -15.96
C LEU A 206 -2.60 -15.87 -17.02
N GLY A 207 -2.35 -15.58 -18.31
CA GLY A 207 -3.15 -16.14 -19.40
C GLY A 207 -2.77 -17.56 -19.81
N ALA A 208 -1.54 -18.01 -19.53
CA ALA A 208 -1.03 -19.30 -19.98
C ALA A 208 -1.11 -20.41 -18.93
N TYR A 209 -1.00 -20.08 -17.63
CA TYR A 209 -0.98 -21.08 -16.56
C TYR A 209 -2.35 -21.23 -15.92
N ARG A 210 -2.94 -22.43 -15.99
CA ARG A 210 -4.27 -22.72 -15.44
C ARG A 210 -4.34 -22.48 -13.95
N GLY A 211 -5.27 -21.62 -13.53
CA GLY A 211 -5.50 -21.27 -12.14
C GLY A 211 -4.59 -20.14 -11.60
N ALA A 212 -3.70 -19.58 -12.42
CA ALA A 212 -2.87 -18.45 -12.00
C ALA A 212 -3.73 -17.22 -11.66
N ASP A 213 -3.52 -16.63 -10.48
CA ASP A 213 -4.26 -15.47 -10.00
C ASP A 213 -3.37 -14.38 -9.35
N GLY A 214 -2.05 -14.50 -9.53
CA GLY A 214 -1.10 -13.51 -9.00
C GLY A 214 0.35 -13.89 -9.31
N ILE A 215 1.35 -13.18 -8.75
CA ILE A 215 1.23 -11.97 -7.93
C ILE A 215 2.05 -10.85 -8.60
N LYS A 216 3.42 -11.02 -8.69
CA LYS A 216 4.28 -9.92 -9.13
C LYS A 216 5.54 -10.38 -9.83
N THR A 217 5.88 -9.73 -10.95
CA THR A 217 7.16 -9.86 -11.65
C THR A 217 8.18 -8.85 -11.13
N GLY A 218 9.46 -9.18 -11.22
CA GLY A 218 10.57 -8.26 -10.99
C GLY A 218 11.68 -8.47 -12.01
N TYR A 219 12.36 -7.36 -12.38
CA TYR A 219 13.56 -7.40 -13.20
C TYR A 219 14.44 -6.19 -12.93
N THR A 220 15.69 -6.42 -12.71
CA THR A 220 16.82 -5.49 -12.89
C THR A 220 18.01 -6.31 -13.38
N ASN A 221 19.03 -5.65 -13.93
CA ASN A 221 20.23 -6.36 -14.39
C ASN A 221 20.88 -7.18 -13.25
N ALA A 222 20.90 -6.64 -12.03
CA ALA A 222 21.45 -7.33 -10.87
C ALA A 222 20.57 -8.47 -10.32
N ALA A 223 19.26 -8.40 -10.53
CA ALA A 223 18.29 -9.37 -10.01
C ALA A 223 18.04 -10.54 -10.96
N GLY A 224 18.23 -10.35 -12.28
CA GLY A 224 17.65 -11.21 -13.28
C GLY A 224 16.11 -11.13 -13.30
N PHE A 225 15.43 -12.11 -13.90
CA PHE A 225 13.98 -12.15 -14.01
C PHE A 225 13.37 -12.90 -12.82
N ASN A 226 12.67 -12.17 -11.95
CA ASN A 226 12.00 -12.68 -10.75
C ASN A 226 10.48 -12.82 -10.96
N LEU A 227 9.85 -13.74 -10.21
CA LEU A 227 8.39 -13.85 -10.13
C LEU A 227 7.99 -14.48 -8.80
N VAL A 228 7.04 -13.86 -8.13
CA VAL A 228 6.18 -14.55 -7.15
C VAL A 228 4.85 -14.81 -7.83
N ALA A 229 4.49 -16.08 -7.96
CA ALA A 229 3.23 -16.49 -8.55
C ALA A 229 2.36 -17.23 -7.54
N SER A 230 1.05 -17.13 -7.72
CA SER A 230 0.06 -17.94 -7.04
C SER A 230 -0.86 -18.57 -8.06
N ALA A 231 -1.29 -19.80 -7.76
CA ALA A 231 -2.30 -20.48 -8.55
C ALA A 231 -3.22 -21.31 -7.66
N ARG A 232 -4.48 -21.49 -8.10
CA ARG A 232 -5.50 -22.29 -7.43
C ARG A 232 -6.01 -23.38 -8.36
N ARG A 233 -6.14 -24.62 -7.84
CA ARG A 233 -6.81 -25.75 -8.47
C ARG A 233 -7.72 -26.43 -7.44
N GLY A 234 -9.04 -26.32 -7.62
CA GLY A 234 -9.99 -26.75 -6.58
C GLY A 234 -9.76 -26.00 -5.26
N GLU A 235 -9.53 -26.76 -4.20
CA GLU A 235 -9.23 -26.23 -2.86
C GLU A 235 -7.74 -25.91 -2.63
N GLU A 236 -6.88 -26.44 -3.48
CA GLU A 236 -5.44 -26.28 -3.35
C GLU A 236 -5.00 -24.90 -3.88
N ARG A 237 -4.15 -24.21 -3.10
CA ARG A 237 -3.51 -22.97 -3.50
C ARG A 237 -2.02 -23.05 -3.26
N ILE A 238 -1.23 -22.87 -4.32
CA ILE A 238 0.21 -22.94 -4.26
C ILE A 238 0.79 -21.55 -4.56
N ILE A 239 1.82 -21.17 -3.79
CA ILE A 239 2.64 -19.99 -4.04
C ILE A 239 4.04 -20.44 -4.40
N ALA A 240 4.60 -19.91 -5.49
CA ALA A 240 5.98 -20.12 -5.90
C ALA A 240 6.71 -18.77 -6.01
N ALA A 241 7.86 -18.66 -5.37
CA ALA A 241 8.77 -17.51 -5.51
C ALA A 241 10.03 -17.98 -6.23
N MET A 242 10.46 -17.26 -7.26
CA MET A 242 11.66 -17.53 -8.03
C MET A 242 12.45 -16.25 -8.30
N PHE A 243 13.78 -16.34 -8.13
CA PHE A 243 14.76 -15.30 -8.42
C PHE A 243 15.78 -15.79 -9.45
N GLY A 244 16.37 -14.85 -10.19
CA GLY A 244 17.53 -15.12 -11.02
C GLY A 244 17.23 -15.80 -12.35
N GLY A 245 16.04 -15.62 -12.91
CA GLY A 245 15.75 -16.08 -14.27
C GLY A 245 16.54 -15.33 -15.33
N THR A 246 16.85 -15.99 -16.46
CA THR A 246 17.63 -15.42 -17.57
C THR A 246 16.79 -14.70 -18.61
N SER A 247 15.50 -15.01 -18.67
CA SER A 247 14.52 -14.35 -19.56
C SER A 247 13.10 -14.47 -19.02
N THR A 248 12.17 -13.69 -19.58
CA THR A 248 10.74 -13.82 -19.27
C THR A 248 10.20 -15.22 -19.56
N ALA A 249 10.59 -15.83 -20.69
CA ALA A 249 10.13 -17.15 -21.08
C ALA A 249 10.68 -18.22 -20.12
N GLN A 250 11.98 -18.20 -19.85
CA GLN A 250 12.63 -19.14 -18.93
C GLN A 250 12.05 -19.04 -17.51
N ARG A 251 11.88 -17.83 -16.98
CA ARG A 251 11.26 -17.58 -15.68
C ARG A 251 9.84 -18.15 -15.62
N ASN A 252 9.00 -17.85 -16.62
CA ASN A 252 7.62 -18.34 -16.65
C ASN A 252 7.56 -19.87 -16.72
N GLY A 253 8.37 -20.50 -17.58
CA GLY A 253 8.44 -21.96 -17.67
C GLY A 253 8.93 -22.61 -16.37
N GLN A 254 9.91 -22.00 -15.72
CA GLN A 254 10.43 -22.52 -14.44
C GLN A 254 9.41 -22.38 -13.32
N VAL A 255 8.71 -21.23 -13.23
CA VAL A 255 7.65 -21.02 -12.22
C VAL A 255 6.46 -21.96 -12.47
N ALA A 256 6.08 -22.23 -13.72
CA ALA A 256 5.07 -23.23 -14.04
C ALA A 256 5.44 -24.61 -13.49
N LYS A 257 6.68 -25.07 -13.73
CA LYS A 257 7.20 -26.34 -13.17
C LYS A 257 7.18 -26.35 -11.64
N LEU A 258 7.55 -25.23 -10.99
CA LEU A 258 7.51 -25.12 -9.54
C LEU A 258 6.07 -25.21 -8.99
N LEU A 259 5.10 -24.57 -9.62
CA LEU A 259 3.70 -24.68 -9.24
C LEU A 259 3.14 -26.08 -9.46
N ASP A 260 3.45 -26.72 -10.62
CA ASP A 260 3.04 -28.11 -10.88
C ASP A 260 3.63 -29.09 -9.86
N MET A 261 4.91 -28.91 -9.48
CA MET A 261 5.53 -29.65 -8.39
C MET A 261 4.81 -29.41 -7.06
N GLY A 262 4.39 -28.18 -6.79
CA GLY A 262 3.62 -27.81 -5.61
C GLY A 262 2.28 -28.54 -5.56
N PHE A 263 1.51 -28.50 -6.63
CA PHE A 263 0.24 -29.24 -6.74
C PHE A 263 0.41 -30.77 -6.65
N GLY A 264 1.53 -31.32 -7.14
CA GLY A 264 1.81 -32.73 -7.00
C GLY A 264 2.28 -33.17 -5.60
N ARG A 265 2.68 -32.24 -4.75
CA ARG A 265 3.18 -32.51 -3.38
C ARG A 265 2.22 -32.09 -2.29
N ALA A 266 1.37 -31.10 -2.57
CA ALA A 266 0.38 -30.62 -1.62
C ALA A 266 -0.65 -31.72 -1.33
N PRO A 267 -1.08 -31.93 -0.08
CA PRO A 267 -2.18 -32.84 0.22
C PRO A 267 -3.47 -32.28 -0.37
N THR A 268 -4.27 -33.15 -0.97
CA THR A 268 -5.57 -32.78 -1.58
C THR A 268 -6.47 -32.09 -0.55
N HIS A 269 -6.50 -32.61 0.66
CA HIS A 269 -7.23 -32.03 1.80
C HIS A 269 -6.26 -31.52 2.85
N ALA A 270 -6.36 -30.24 3.18
CA ALA A 270 -5.60 -29.63 4.25
C ALA A 270 -6.43 -28.55 4.96
N ALA A 271 -6.37 -28.52 6.26
CA ALA A 271 -6.97 -27.45 7.04
C ALA A 271 -6.26 -26.11 6.74
N THR A 272 -7.03 -25.05 6.56
CA THR A 272 -6.45 -23.73 6.34
C THR A 272 -5.97 -23.12 7.67
N ILE A 273 -4.67 -22.95 7.78
CA ILE A 273 -4.01 -22.29 8.92
C ILE A 273 -3.69 -20.85 8.47
N ARG A 274 -4.53 -19.90 8.84
CA ARG A 274 -4.27 -18.49 8.48
C ARG A 274 -3.04 -17.95 9.22
N PRO A 275 -2.24 -17.06 8.58
CA PRO A 275 -1.20 -16.35 9.30
C PRO A 275 -1.78 -15.59 10.50
N PRO A 276 -1.10 -15.54 11.65
CA PRO A 276 -1.58 -14.78 12.81
C PRO A 276 -1.72 -13.30 12.48
N ALA A 277 -2.72 -12.64 13.04
CA ALA A 277 -2.94 -11.20 12.81
C ALA A 277 -1.69 -10.39 13.18
N LEU A 278 -1.36 -9.39 12.37
CA LEU A 278 -0.27 -8.47 12.64
C LEU A 278 -0.80 -7.18 13.28
N ASN A 279 -0.15 -6.77 14.35
CA ASN A 279 -0.35 -5.44 14.91
C ASN A 279 0.77 -4.53 14.38
N LEU A 280 0.48 -3.80 13.32
CA LEU A 280 1.42 -2.88 12.67
C LEU A 280 1.16 -1.46 13.20
N ALA A 281 1.99 -1.00 14.12
CA ALA A 281 2.06 0.41 14.47
C ALA A 281 2.98 1.14 13.50
N ARG A 282 2.65 2.40 13.15
CA ARG A 282 3.59 3.26 12.41
C ARG A 282 4.84 3.50 13.27
N PRO A 283 6.04 3.57 12.65
CA PRO A 283 7.23 4.03 13.35
C PRO A 283 6.98 5.42 13.95
N GLY A 284 7.07 5.53 15.28
CA GLY A 284 6.78 6.77 16.02
C GLY A 284 5.37 6.87 16.64
N GLU A 285 4.43 5.99 16.31
CA GLU A 285 3.20 5.83 17.07
C GLU A 285 3.49 5.06 18.37
N ALA A 286 3.23 5.67 19.50
CA ALA A 286 3.25 4.95 20.78
C ALA A 286 2.16 3.89 20.75
N VAL A 287 2.56 2.62 20.82
CA VAL A 287 1.61 1.51 21.01
C VAL A 287 1.09 1.62 22.45
N ILE A 288 -0.07 2.22 22.62
CA ILE A 288 -0.79 2.15 23.90
C ILE A 288 -1.24 0.68 24.02
N ARG A 289 -0.40 -0.15 24.63
CA ARG A 289 -0.83 -1.46 25.07
C ARG A 289 -1.79 -1.25 26.21
N LEU A 290 -3.07 -1.43 25.97
CA LEU A 290 -4.06 -1.61 27.04
C LEU A 290 -3.76 -2.96 27.72
N THR A 291 -2.65 -3.02 28.46
CA THR A 291 -2.38 -4.11 29.39
C THR A 291 -3.04 -3.74 30.72
N GLY A 292 -4.31 -4.05 30.84
CA GLY A 292 -5.02 -3.89 32.09
C GLY A 292 -6.47 -4.28 31.90
N VAL A 293 -6.91 -5.25 32.69
CA VAL A 293 -8.32 -5.46 32.99
C VAL A 293 -8.84 -4.11 33.49
N VAL A 294 -9.75 -3.47 32.74
CA VAL A 294 -10.42 -2.26 33.22
C VAL A 294 -11.14 -2.64 34.51
N PRO A 295 -10.74 -2.13 35.68
CA PRO A 295 -11.53 -2.34 36.88
C PRO A 295 -12.92 -1.78 36.61
N ARG A 296 -13.95 -2.53 36.91
CA ARG A 296 -15.35 -2.15 36.75
C ARG A 296 -15.51 -0.72 37.31
N ALA A 297 -15.85 0.23 36.44
CA ALA A 297 -16.05 1.61 36.85
C ALA A 297 -17.17 1.66 37.89
N GLU A 298 -16.85 2.07 39.11
CA GLU A 298 -17.86 2.40 40.10
C GLU A 298 -18.67 3.63 39.59
N ARG A 299 -19.99 3.58 39.81
CA ARG A 299 -20.90 4.66 39.42
C ARG A 299 -20.39 6.01 39.96
N PRO A 300 -20.44 7.09 39.17
CA PRO A 300 -20.09 8.40 39.67
C PRO A 300 -21.03 8.81 40.80
N VAL A 301 -20.49 9.03 41.99
CA VAL A 301 -21.19 9.71 43.09
C VAL A 301 -21.24 11.19 42.77
N MET A 302 -22.42 11.82 42.90
CA MET A 302 -22.62 13.25 42.64
C MET A 302 -21.64 14.07 43.51
N ARG A 303 -20.88 14.92 42.85
CA ARG A 303 -19.89 15.83 43.48
C ARG A 303 -20.57 16.90 44.35
N GLY A 304 -20.31 16.85 45.61
CA GLY A 304 -20.31 18.04 46.47
C GLY A 304 -19.05 18.86 46.26
N SER A 305 -19.18 20.16 46.42
CA SER A 305 -18.24 21.29 46.22
C SER A 305 -16.73 21.00 46.33
N ALA A 306 -15.98 21.66 45.47
CA ALA A 306 -14.56 21.60 45.24
C ALA A 306 -13.69 21.76 46.50
N THR A 307 -12.86 20.74 46.75
CA THR A 307 -11.58 20.91 47.45
C THR A 307 -10.48 20.33 46.59
N THR A 308 -9.42 21.08 46.38
CA THR A 308 -8.23 20.72 45.60
C THR A 308 -7.64 19.41 46.07
N SER A 309 -7.53 18.42 45.19
CA SER A 309 -7.00 17.11 45.51
C SER A 309 -5.51 17.16 45.85
N PRO A 310 -5.05 16.50 46.94
CA PRO A 310 -3.62 16.46 47.32
C PRO A 310 -2.69 15.90 46.23
N ALA A 311 -3.22 15.07 45.32
CA ALA A 311 -2.44 14.49 44.21
C ALA A 311 -2.03 15.54 43.15
N ALA A 312 -2.83 16.58 42.92
CA ALA A 312 -2.49 17.63 41.96
C ALA A 312 -1.35 18.54 42.49
N VAL A 313 -1.31 18.73 43.83
CA VAL A 313 -0.24 19.51 44.50
C VAL A 313 1.07 18.71 44.52
N LEU A 314 1.01 17.37 44.63
CA LEU A 314 2.20 16.51 44.60
C LEU A 314 2.84 16.41 43.21
N MET A 315 2.02 16.38 42.15
CA MET A 315 2.55 16.38 40.77
C MET A 315 3.17 17.71 40.37
N ALA A 316 2.62 18.82 40.82
CA ALA A 316 3.21 20.13 40.57
C ALA A 316 4.59 20.28 41.24
N ARG A 317 4.75 19.80 42.50
CA ARG A 317 6.03 19.83 43.21
C ARG A 317 7.10 18.97 42.54
N ASN A 318 6.73 17.78 42.03
CA ASN A 318 7.68 16.87 41.34
C ASN A 318 8.20 17.46 40.01
N ILE A 319 7.43 18.29 39.32
CA ILE A 319 7.88 18.94 38.07
C ILE A 319 8.83 20.10 38.40
N ASP A 320 8.57 20.88 39.43
CA ASP A 320 9.45 21.96 39.83
C ASP A 320 10.79 21.44 40.37
N ASP A 321 10.80 20.35 41.14
CA ASP A 321 12.02 19.69 41.61
C ASP A 321 12.84 19.07 40.44
N LEU A 322 12.17 18.55 39.43
CA LEU A 322 12.85 18.01 38.24
C LEU A 322 13.49 19.10 37.37
N VAL A 323 12.79 20.23 37.21
CA VAL A 323 13.31 21.42 36.49
C VAL A 323 14.51 22.03 37.21
N THR A 324 14.46 22.10 38.54
CA THR A 324 15.55 22.62 39.33
C THR A 324 16.80 21.73 39.31
N SER A 325 16.62 20.38 39.36
CA SER A 325 17.75 19.45 39.31
C SER A 325 18.42 19.38 37.90
N LEU A 326 17.68 19.69 36.84
CA LEU A 326 18.22 19.76 35.48
C LEU A 326 18.97 21.08 35.20
N ALA A 327 18.65 22.14 35.97
CA ALA A 327 19.32 23.45 35.85
C ALA A 327 20.69 23.50 36.57
N GLU A 328 20.91 22.65 37.57
CA GLU A 328 22.15 22.62 38.35
C GLU A 328 23.30 21.82 37.69
N ASP A 329 22.99 20.98 36.71
CA ASP A 329 23.97 20.03 36.09
C ASP A 329 24.46 20.46 34.70
N SER A 330 24.09 21.65 34.18
CA SER A 330 24.49 22.12 32.85
C SER A 330 25.19 23.48 32.89
N SER A 331 26.51 23.43 32.66
CA SER A 331 27.38 24.63 32.54
C SER A 331 27.42 25.21 31.11
N ASP A 332 26.44 24.95 30.24
CA ASP A 332 26.42 25.46 28.88
C ASP A 332 25.38 26.54 28.64
N THR A 333 25.87 27.69 28.21
CA THR A 333 25.17 28.99 28.03
C THR A 333 24.03 28.91 26.95
N GLU A 334 23.91 27.85 26.16
CA GLU A 334 22.89 27.72 25.12
C GLU A 334 21.52 27.26 25.66
N ILE A 335 21.49 26.52 26.77
CA ILE A 335 20.23 26.03 27.36
C ILE A 335 19.49 27.12 28.12
N ALA A 336 20.20 28.06 28.67
CA ALA A 336 19.59 29.19 29.38
C ALA A 336 18.74 30.12 28.48
N SER A 337 19.06 30.20 27.18
CA SER A 337 18.29 30.98 26.19
C SER A 337 16.97 30.34 25.78
N ILE A 338 16.88 29.01 25.83
CA ILE A 338 15.67 28.26 25.47
C ILE A 338 14.65 28.28 26.63
N VAL A 339 15.12 28.23 27.87
CA VAL A 339 14.24 28.29 29.06
C VAL A 339 13.61 29.67 29.22
N ALA A 340 14.33 30.74 28.88
CA ALA A 340 13.82 32.10 28.94
C ALA A 340 12.70 32.40 27.91
N SER A 341 12.61 31.63 26.84
CA SER A 341 11.57 31.78 25.80
C SER A 341 10.26 31.01 26.09
N LEU A 342 10.22 30.21 27.17
CA LEU A 342 9.06 29.39 27.54
C LEU A 342 8.24 29.97 28.72
N SER A 343 8.51 31.21 29.14
CA SER A 343 7.71 31.87 30.18
C SER A 343 6.34 32.28 29.63
N ILE A 344 5.30 31.55 30.00
CA ILE A 344 3.89 31.90 29.72
C ILE A 344 3.49 33.04 30.68
N PRO A 345 3.03 34.20 30.17
CA PRO A 345 2.50 35.26 31.05
C PRO A 345 1.17 34.79 31.64
N THR A 346 1.09 34.75 32.94
CA THR A 346 -0.17 34.57 33.67
C THR A 346 -0.83 35.94 33.84
N ASP A 347 -1.63 36.35 32.87
CA ASP A 347 -2.59 37.43 33.05
C ASP A 347 -4.01 36.92 32.83
N GLY A 348 -4.89 37.28 33.77
CA GLY A 348 -6.27 36.86 33.89
C GLY A 348 -7.18 37.36 32.76
N PRO A 349 -8.48 36.97 32.74
CA PRO A 349 -9.36 37.11 31.59
C PRO A 349 -9.65 38.58 31.28
N SER A 350 -9.13 39.08 30.16
CA SER A 350 -9.51 40.39 29.61
C SER A 350 -10.76 40.25 28.75
N ALA A 351 -11.67 41.21 28.90
CA ALA A 351 -12.96 41.36 28.25
C ALA A 351 -12.87 41.41 26.71
N PRO A 352 -13.93 41.03 25.97
CA PRO A 352 -13.89 40.95 24.51
C PRO A 352 -13.75 42.32 23.88
N VAL A 353 -12.71 42.46 23.04
CA VAL A 353 -12.47 43.65 22.21
C VAL A 353 -13.50 43.69 21.07
N ARG A 354 -14.28 44.78 20.99
CA ARG A 354 -15.20 45.08 19.88
C ARG A 354 -14.40 45.28 18.59
N ARG A 355 -14.78 44.58 17.53
CA ARG A 355 -14.27 44.80 16.16
C ARG A 355 -14.67 46.19 15.67
N PRO A 356 -13.78 46.97 15.06
CA PRO A 356 -14.16 48.19 14.34
C PRO A 356 -14.88 47.82 13.06
N ALA A 357 -16.04 48.42 12.81
CA ALA A 357 -16.73 48.39 11.55
C ALA A 357 -15.95 49.28 10.55
N ASN A 358 -15.89 48.78 9.28
CA ASN A 358 -15.39 49.46 8.09
C ASN A 358 -13.87 49.34 7.82
N PHE A 359 -13.52 48.17 7.23
CA PHE A 359 -12.34 48.08 6.38
C PHE A 359 -12.82 47.73 4.96
N ARG A 360 -12.96 48.74 4.10
CA ARG A 360 -13.11 48.52 2.63
C ARG A 360 -11.75 48.56 1.98
N VAL A 361 -11.30 47.45 1.47
CA VAL A 361 -10.14 47.35 0.57
C VAL A 361 -10.59 47.69 -0.85
N PRO A 362 -9.99 48.66 -1.55
CA PRO A 362 -10.33 48.89 -2.94
C PRO A 362 -9.76 47.78 -3.83
N VAL A 363 -10.64 46.98 -4.41
CA VAL A 363 -10.27 45.98 -5.41
C VAL A 363 -10.12 46.71 -6.74
N LYS A 364 -8.89 46.84 -7.23
CA LYS A 364 -8.59 47.31 -8.56
C LYS A 364 -8.90 46.17 -9.56
N VAL A 365 -10.06 46.23 -10.22
CA VAL A 365 -10.43 45.27 -11.28
C VAL A 365 -9.57 45.58 -12.49
N ALA A 366 -8.58 44.74 -12.79
CA ALA A 366 -7.90 44.73 -14.07
C ALA A 366 -8.82 44.01 -15.08
N SER A 367 -9.13 44.68 -16.16
CA SER A 367 -9.87 44.17 -17.31
C SER A 367 -9.09 42.99 -17.92
N ILE A 368 -9.70 41.77 -17.81
CA ILE A 368 -9.15 40.55 -18.45
C ILE A 368 -9.80 40.43 -19.82
N ALA A 369 -8.96 40.40 -20.87
CA ALA A 369 -9.38 40.08 -22.23
C ALA A 369 -10.00 38.67 -22.28
N PRO A 370 -11.02 38.42 -23.15
CA PRO A 370 -11.66 37.12 -23.24
C PRO A 370 -10.69 36.06 -23.74
N LEU A 371 -10.56 34.98 -22.95
CA LEU A 371 -9.86 33.76 -23.34
C LEU A 371 -10.60 33.04 -24.47
N PRO A 372 -9.86 32.40 -25.42
CA PRO A 372 -10.50 31.62 -26.47
C PRO A 372 -11.31 30.47 -25.88
N SER A 373 -12.53 30.29 -26.40
CA SER A 373 -13.45 29.23 -26.07
C SER A 373 -12.79 27.85 -26.26
N ILE A 374 -12.49 27.16 -25.16
CA ILE A 374 -12.12 25.75 -25.17
C ILE A 374 -13.41 24.99 -25.45
N SER A 375 -13.47 24.27 -26.55
CA SER A 375 -14.52 23.30 -26.86
C SER A 375 -14.57 22.29 -25.72
N MET A 376 -15.57 22.37 -24.88
CA MET A 376 -15.85 21.37 -23.84
C MET A 376 -16.29 20.09 -24.52
N THR A 377 -15.52 19.03 -24.36
CA THR A 377 -16.00 17.67 -24.53
C THR A 377 -17.29 17.53 -23.71
N PRO A 378 -18.35 16.87 -24.21
CA PRO A 378 -19.61 16.82 -23.51
C PRO A 378 -19.40 16.29 -22.09
N ALA A 379 -19.94 17.00 -21.11
CA ALA A 379 -20.01 16.59 -19.73
C ALA A 379 -20.64 15.19 -19.71
N GLN A 380 -19.98 14.24 -19.07
CA GLN A 380 -20.53 12.93 -18.79
C GLN A 380 -21.81 13.19 -17.97
N GLU A 381 -22.98 12.92 -18.54
CA GLU A 381 -24.25 13.01 -17.85
C GLU A 381 -24.18 12.05 -16.65
N PHE A 382 -24.05 12.60 -15.44
CA PHE A 382 -24.25 11.83 -14.23
C PHE A 382 -25.73 11.43 -14.21
N GLY A 383 -25.99 10.14 -14.33
CA GLY A 383 -27.34 9.62 -14.31
C GLY A 383 -27.90 9.61 -12.88
N ASP A 384 -29.21 9.61 -12.75
CA ASP A 384 -29.92 9.52 -11.45
C ASP A 384 -30.08 8.08 -10.96
N TRP A 385 -29.55 7.09 -11.69
CA TRP A 385 -29.66 5.67 -11.36
C TRP A 385 -28.61 5.25 -10.33
N ALA A 386 -29.00 4.24 -9.53
CA ALA A 386 -28.14 3.64 -8.53
C ALA A 386 -28.17 2.12 -8.60
N ILE A 387 -27.20 1.47 -7.98
CA ILE A 387 -27.28 0.06 -7.63
C ILE A 387 -27.17 -0.12 -6.13
N GLU A 388 -27.93 -1.06 -5.59
CA GLU A 388 -27.91 -1.46 -4.19
C GLU A 388 -27.31 -2.84 -4.05
N LEU A 389 -26.38 -2.98 -3.10
CA LEU A 389 -25.70 -4.25 -2.82
C LEU A 389 -26.26 -4.96 -1.59
N GLY A 390 -27.29 -4.39 -0.97
CA GLY A 390 -27.97 -4.93 0.20
C GLY A 390 -27.82 -4.11 1.48
N ASN A 391 -28.44 -4.62 2.57
CA ASN A 391 -28.47 -3.99 3.87
C ASN A 391 -27.65 -4.79 4.89
N TYR A 392 -26.85 -4.11 5.71
CA TYR A 392 -25.92 -4.73 6.66
C TYR A 392 -26.07 -4.13 8.06
N SER A 393 -25.86 -4.92 9.09
CA SER A 393 -25.97 -4.49 10.48
C SER A 393 -24.79 -3.62 10.97
N ASN A 394 -23.71 -3.52 10.19
CA ASN A 394 -22.50 -2.82 10.59
C ASN A 394 -22.01 -1.87 9.49
N ARG A 395 -21.89 -0.58 9.80
CA ARG A 395 -21.45 0.46 8.87
C ARG A 395 -20.09 0.18 8.26
N THR A 396 -19.13 -0.25 9.07
CA THR A 396 -17.77 -0.56 8.60
C THR A 396 -17.76 -1.70 7.57
N ASN A 397 -18.59 -2.73 7.78
CA ASN A 397 -18.71 -3.84 6.82
C ASN A 397 -19.37 -3.38 5.52
N THR A 398 -20.33 -2.46 5.59
CA THR A 398 -20.98 -1.84 4.42
C THR A 398 -19.98 -1.01 3.60
N GLU A 399 -19.18 -0.20 4.26
CA GLU A 399 -18.11 0.60 3.62
C GLU A 399 -17.06 -0.31 2.97
N LYS A 400 -16.66 -1.39 3.64
CA LYS A 400 -15.74 -2.41 3.08
C LYS A 400 -16.31 -3.10 1.85
N LEU A 401 -17.61 -3.43 1.85
CA LEU A 401 -18.26 -4.03 0.69
C LEU A 401 -18.25 -3.07 -0.51
N LEU A 402 -18.65 -1.81 -0.32
CA LEU A 402 -18.59 -0.80 -1.37
C LEU A 402 -17.17 -0.61 -1.91
N LEU A 403 -16.20 -0.60 -1.02
CA LEU A 403 -14.79 -0.51 -1.36
C LEU A 403 -14.34 -1.70 -2.22
N ARG A 404 -14.66 -2.91 -1.79
CA ARG A 404 -14.37 -4.15 -2.51
C ARG A 404 -14.99 -4.14 -3.91
N THR A 405 -16.26 -3.75 -4.02
CA THR A 405 -16.98 -3.68 -5.29
C THR A 405 -16.36 -2.64 -6.23
N ALA A 406 -15.98 -1.46 -5.71
CA ALA A 406 -15.28 -0.43 -6.50
C ALA A 406 -13.91 -0.89 -7.01
N LEU A 407 -13.24 -1.80 -6.31
CA LEU A 407 -11.96 -2.39 -6.72
C LEU A 407 -12.12 -3.51 -7.75
N MET A 408 -13.32 -4.03 -7.97
CA MET A 408 -13.57 -5.11 -8.94
C MET A 408 -13.42 -4.69 -10.41
N ASP A 409 -13.00 -3.45 -10.70
CA ASP A 409 -12.75 -2.92 -12.05
C ASP A 409 -13.94 -3.10 -13.00
N LEU A 410 -15.12 -2.79 -12.48
CA LEU A 410 -16.33 -2.73 -13.29
C LEU A 410 -16.33 -1.38 -14.00
N ASP A 411 -16.10 -1.39 -15.32
CA ASP A 411 -16.15 -0.16 -16.15
C ASP A 411 -17.45 0.62 -15.92
N ALA A 412 -18.54 -0.08 -15.68
CA ALA A 412 -19.85 0.49 -15.39
C ALA A 412 -19.97 1.22 -14.01
N LEU A 413 -19.01 1.03 -13.11
CA LEU A 413 -18.96 1.75 -11.81
C LEU A 413 -17.92 2.89 -11.80
N GLN A 414 -17.29 3.17 -12.95
CA GLN A 414 -16.37 4.29 -13.07
C GLN A 414 -17.15 5.60 -12.95
N GLY A 415 -16.75 6.43 -11.99
CA GLY A 415 -17.41 7.71 -11.72
C GLY A 415 -18.62 7.64 -10.79
N ALA A 416 -19.10 6.45 -10.43
CA ALA A 416 -20.18 6.32 -9.45
C ALA A 416 -19.69 6.63 -8.03
N ASP A 417 -20.51 7.39 -7.29
CA ASP A 417 -20.26 7.69 -5.88
C ASP A 417 -20.71 6.53 -4.98
N ARG A 418 -19.94 6.27 -3.93
CA ARG A 418 -20.29 5.26 -2.92
C ARG A 418 -21.05 5.90 -1.79
N LYS A 419 -22.23 5.40 -1.50
CA LYS A 419 -23.11 5.93 -0.46
C LYS A 419 -23.49 4.82 0.53
N VAL A 420 -23.35 5.11 1.82
CA VAL A 420 -23.89 4.30 2.91
C VAL A 420 -25.05 5.06 3.52
N GLU A 421 -26.24 4.53 3.40
CA GLU A 421 -27.46 5.12 3.95
C GLU A 421 -27.90 4.33 5.17
N VAL A 422 -28.35 5.05 6.20
CA VAL A 422 -28.97 4.42 7.37
C VAL A 422 -30.44 4.16 7.05
N THR A 423 -30.88 2.93 7.23
CA THR A 423 -32.27 2.51 7.04
C THR A 423 -32.76 1.68 8.21
N LEU A 424 -34.06 1.68 8.44
CA LEU A 424 -34.70 0.81 9.44
C LEU A 424 -35.37 -0.36 8.73
N VAL A 425 -34.92 -1.57 9.01
CA VAL A 425 -35.55 -2.81 8.50
C VAL A 425 -36.11 -3.56 9.70
N GLN A 426 -37.41 -3.68 9.76
CA GLN A 426 -38.16 -4.31 10.89
C GLN A 426 -37.75 -3.73 12.27
N GLY A 427 -37.54 -2.41 12.34
CA GLY A 427 -37.16 -1.72 13.59
C GLY A 427 -35.68 -1.83 13.96
N VAL A 428 -34.86 -2.53 13.17
CA VAL A 428 -33.41 -2.64 13.37
C VAL A 428 -32.69 -1.66 12.46
N THR A 429 -31.74 -0.90 13.03
CA THR A 429 -30.89 0.00 12.25
C THR A 429 -29.95 -0.81 11.34
N MET A 430 -30.08 -0.61 10.02
CA MET A 430 -29.27 -1.24 8.99
C MET A 430 -28.54 -0.18 8.15
N TYR A 431 -27.46 -0.57 7.53
CA TYR A 431 -26.65 0.27 6.65
C TYR A 431 -26.77 -0.26 5.22
N ARG A 432 -27.34 0.55 4.35
CA ARG A 432 -27.59 0.24 2.95
C ARG A 432 -26.40 0.65 2.09
N ALA A 433 -25.89 -0.31 1.30
CA ALA A 433 -24.74 -0.09 0.42
C ALA A 433 -25.20 0.29 -0.99
N ARG A 434 -24.85 1.48 -1.48
CA ARG A 434 -25.22 1.96 -2.82
C ARG A 434 -24.04 2.54 -3.60
N PHE A 435 -24.10 2.36 -4.94
CA PHE A 435 -23.39 3.21 -5.90
C PHE A 435 -24.43 4.09 -6.59
N VAL A 436 -24.20 5.40 -6.60
CA VAL A 436 -25.13 6.40 -7.14
C VAL A 436 -24.45 7.20 -8.27
N GLY A 437 -25.25 7.92 -9.09
CA GLY A 437 -24.70 8.71 -10.20
C GLY A 437 -24.44 7.88 -11.46
N LEU A 438 -25.14 6.76 -11.63
CA LEU A 438 -25.00 5.88 -12.80
C LEU A 438 -25.99 6.23 -13.90
N SER A 439 -25.64 5.93 -15.15
CA SER A 439 -26.62 5.79 -16.22
C SER A 439 -27.42 4.49 -16.05
N GLU A 440 -28.61 4.40 -16.62
CA GLU A 440 -29.41 3.16 -16.62
C GLU A 440 -28.61 1.99 -17.18
N ALA A 441 -27.93 2.20 -18.31
CA ALA A 441 -27.13 1.19 -18.98
C ALA A 441 -26.00 0.68 -18.10
N ASP A 442 -25.31 1.58 -17.38
CA ASP A 442 -24.21 1.22 -16.49
C ASP A 442 -24.71 0.54 -15.23
N ALA A 443 -25.81 0.98 -14.64
CA ALA A 443 -26.43 0.33 -13.49
C ALA A 443 -26.81 -1.13 -13.80
N ARG A 444 -27.51 -1.37 -14.93
CA ARG A 444 -27.88 -2.72 -15.39
C ARG A 444 -26.66 -3.58 -15.70
N LYS A 445 -25.65 -3.02 -16.38
CA LYS A 445 -24.41 -3.70 -16.72
C LYS A 445 -23.60 -4.07 -15.47
N ALA A 446 -23.50 -3.17 -14.49
CA ALA A 446 -22.84 -3.43 -13.21
C ALA A 446 -23.53 -4.56 -12.45
N CYS A 447 -24.86 -4.50 -12.29
CA CYS A 447 -25.61 -5.53 -11.59
C CYS A 447 -25.52 -6.89 -12.28
N ALA A 448 -25.63 -6.97 -13.59
CA ALA A 448 -25.48 -8.24 -14.32
C ALA A 448 -24.11 -8.89 -14.05
N ARG A 449 -23.03 -8.10 -14.02
CA ARG A 449 -21.67 -8.59 -13.70
C ARG A 449 -21.49 -8.97 -12.23
N LEU A 450 -22.12 -8.25 -11.31
CA LEU A 450 -22.05 -8.58 -9.88
C LEU A 450 -22.82 -9.87 -9.57
N THR A 451 -24.02 -10.02 -10.12
CA THR A 451 -24.85 -11.23 -9.97
C THR A 451 -24.15 -12.47 -10.55
N SER A 452 -23.47 -12.34 -11.72
CA SER A 452 -22.70 -13.45 -12.28
C SER A 452 -21.49 -13.89 -11.43
N ARG A 453 -21.19 -13.13 -10.36
CA ARG A 453 -20.13 -13.42 -9.37
C ARG A 453 -20.66 -13.70 -7.99
N ASP A 454 -21.92 -14.14 -7.90
CA ASP A 454 -22.63 -14.43 -6.64
C ASP A 454 -22.68 -13.23 -5.65
N SER A 455 -22.65 -12.01 -6.17
CA SER A 455 -22.80 -10.80 -5.37
C SER A 455 -24.23 -10.26 -5.52
N ALA A 456 -24.88 -9.98 -4.39
CA ALA A 456 -26.19 -9.34 -4.40
C ALA A 456 -26.12 -7.98 -5.10
N CYS A 457 -27.05 -7.70 -6.01
CA CYS A 457 -27.16 -6.41 -6.68
C CYS A 457 -28.58 -6.19 -7.18
N GLU A 458 -29.12 -5.01 -6.87
CA GLU A 458 -30.40 -4.53 -7.34
C GLU A 458 -30.24 -3.16 -8.00
N VAL A 459 -30.88 -2.97 -9.15
CA VAL A 459 -30.88 -1.67 -9.85
C VAL A 459 -31.96 -0.81 -9.23
N VAL A 460 -31.60 0.38 -8.78
CA VAL A 460 -32.50 1.35 -8.15
C VAL A 460 -32.76 2.48 -9.13
N THR A 461 -34.02 2.71 -9.43
CA THR A 461 -34.50 3.84 -10.25
C THR A 461 -34.42 5.17 -9.50
N PRO A 462 -34.34 6.30 -10.21
CA PRO A 462 -34.36 7.63 -9.61
C PRO A 462 -35.51 7.87 -8.67
#